data_c5b12fb88acbd839962abad7de7a10e0
#
_entry.id   c5b12fb88acbd839962abad7de7a10e0
#
_cell.length_a   1.000
_cell.length_b   1.000
_cell.length_c   1.000
_cell.angle_alpha   90.00
_cell.angle_beta   90.00
_cell.angle_gamma   90.00
#
_symmetry.space_group_name_H-M   'P 1'
#
loop_
_entity.id
_entity.type
_entity.pdbx_description
1 polymer ?
#
loop_
_entity_poly.entity_id
_entity_poly.type
_entity_poly.pdbx_seq_one_letter_code
_entity_poly.pdbx_strand_id
1 'polypeptide(L)'
;MKSKLLNKDFISNVLWGNRKQFGLIPDTEDPDWKIWQEKAYSDFYKNTQQSGIGKMVNRMAYHVIERIDFGEKQILEVGPGIIRHLQYIKNKPVKYAICDINEYVLNISEKQLRTAQIPCDTFLLARESSSELPFADESFDIVISFNSLEHLYPLDNYLIETKRILKKGGQLVGGIPCEGGLAWGLGRFLTTRRYVHKNYGINYDKIICWEHPNFADFIIDKLDTHFQRKYLKLHPFFFLPIDFNLVASFIYLHK
;
A
#
# COMPACT_ATOMS: atom_id res chain seq x y z
N MET A 1 -2.78 12.89 -12.54
CA MET A 1 -4.27 12.98 -12.66
C MET A 1 -4.80 13.49 -11.33
N LYS A 2 -4.77 14.80 -11.12
CA LYS A 2 -5.22 15.40 -9.85
C LYS A 2 -6.74 15.32 -9.76
N SER A 3 -7.25 14.91 -8.58
CA SER A 3 -8.66 15.04 -8.26
C SER A 3 -9.07 16.52 -8.39
N LYS A 4 -9.96 16.83 -9.31
CA LYS A 4 -10.48 18.20 -9.50
C LYS A 4 -11.70 18.49 -8.62
N LEU A 5 -12.39 17.45 -8.13
CA LEU A 5 -13.65 17.59 -7.40
C LEU A 5 -13.44 17.83 -5.90
N LEU A 6 -12.36 17.32 -5.32
CA LEU A 6 -12.04 17.47 -3.89
C LEU A 6 -11.11 18.65 -3.57
N ASN A 7 -10.86 19.55 -4.51
CA ASN A 7 -10.04 20.76 -4.29
C ASN A 7 -10.69 21.79 -3.33
N LYS A 8 -11.79 21.41 -2.65
CA LYS A 8 -12.34 22.19 -1.54
C LYS A 8 -11.87 21.53 -0.25
N ASP A 9 -10.93 22.14 0.45
CA ASP A 9 -10.40 21.72 1.76
C ASP A 9 -11.49 21.19 2.70
N PHE A 10 -12.69 21.77 2.66
CA PHE A 10 -13.82 21.35 3.47
C PHE A 10 -14.27 19.91 3.19
N ILE A 11 -14.50 19.53 1.92
CA ILE A 11 -14.97 18.17 1.57
C ILE A 11 -13.89 17.14 1.88
N SER A 12 -12.63 17.46 1.56
CA SER A 12 -11.50 16.61 1.89
C SER A 12 -11.39 16.38 3.41
N ASN A 13 -11.50 17.45 4.21
CA ASN A 13 -11.42 17.36 5.67
C ASN A 13 -12.56 16.51 6.26
N VAL A 14 -13.76 16.60 5.72
CA VAL A 14 -14.92 15.80 6.17
C VAL A 14 -14.73 14.31 5.83
N LEU A 15 -14.26 14.01 4.62
CA LEU A 15 -14.13 12.62 4.15
C LEU A 15 -12.84 11.93 4.63
N TRP A 16 -11.76 12.69 4.88
CA TRP A 16 -10.41 12.14 5.08
C TRP A 16 -9.72 12.61 6.36
N GLY A 17 -10.41 13.37 7.20
CA GLY A 17 -9.82 14.02 8.36
C GLY A 17 -9.04 15.29 8.00
N ASN A 18 -8.88 16.16 8.98
CA ASN A 18 -8.17 17.43 8.82
C ASN A 18 -6.66 17.24 9.02
N ARG A 19 -5.93 17.00 7.93
CA ARG A 19 -4.48 16.77 7.95
C ARG A 19 -3.68 17.98 8.44
N LYS A 20 -4.20 19.20 8.27
CA LYS A 20 -3.57 20.43 8.82
C LYS A 20 -3.68 20.46 10.35
N GLN A 21 -4.76 19.92 10.90
CA GLN A 21 -5.01 19.87 12.34
C GLN A 21 -4.30 18.70 13.03
N PHE A 22 -4.39 17.49 12.44
CA PHE A 22 -3.90 16.28 13.08
C PHE A 22 -2.46 15.92 12.70
N GLY A 23 -1.92 16.50 11.61
CA GLY A 23 -0.62 16.10 11.06
C GLY A 23 -0.69 14.77 10.30
N LEU A 24 0.48 14.28 9.88
CA LEU A 24 0.66 13.03 9.12
C LEU A 24 1.49 11.99 9.91
N ILE A 25 2.02 12.37 11.04
CA ILE A 25 2.80 11.51 11.95
C ILE A 25 1.97 11.31 13.20
N PRO A 26 1.76 10.06 13.65
CA PRO A 26 1.00 9.81 14.87
C PRO A 26 1.69 10.39 16.10
N ASP A 27 0.90 10.97 16.99
CA ASP A 27 1.32 11.19 18.37
C ASP A 27 1.18 9.86 19.11
N THR A 28 2.30 9.28 19.51
CA THR A 28 2.34 7.99 20.22
C THR A 28 1.69 8.03 21.58
N GLU A 29 1.57 9.22 22.20
CA GLU A 29 0.90 9.41 23.49
C GLU A 29 -0.62 9.64 23.36
N ASP A 30 -1.11 9.83 22.14
CA ASP A 30 -2.54 10.07 21.90
C ASP A 30 -3.38 8.85 22.31
N PRO A 31 -4.45 9.03 23.13
CA PRO A 31 -5.28 7.92 23.61
C PRO A 31 -5.97 7.13 22.50
N ASP A 32 -6.43 7.79 21.42
CA ASP A 32 -7.08 7.13 20.30
C ASP A 32 -6.08 6.28 19.51
N TRP A 33 -4.82 6.77 19.39
CA TRP A 33 -3.76 6.03 18.73
C TRP A 33 -3.38 4.76 19.51
N LYS A 34 -3.25 4.85 20.83
CA LYS A 34 -2.97 3.69 21.69
C LYS A 34 -4.08 2.63 21.55
N ILE A 35 -5.35 3.03 21.65
CA ILE A 35 -6.48 2.11 21.46
C ILE A 35 -6.47 1.50 20.05
N TRP A 36 -6.15 2.30 19.02
CA TRP A 36 -6.04 1.82 17.66
C TRP A 36 -4.98 0.73 17.52
N GLN A 37 -3.76 0.98 17.97
CA GLN A 37 -2.65 0.04 17.87
C GLN A 37 -2.86 -1.25 18.67
N GLU A 38 -3.40 -1.15 19.89
CA GLU A 38 -3.54 -2.29 20.80
C GLU A 38 -4.72 -3.20 20.45
N LYS A 39 -5.81 -2.65 19.99
CA LYS A 39 -7.10 -3.38 19.85
C LYS A 39 -7.73 -3.26 18.49
N ALA A 40 -7.94 -2.02 18.02
CA ALA A 40 -8.81 -1.77 16.88
C ALA A 40 -8.20 -2.22 15.56
N TYR A 41 -6.89 -2.06 15.37
CA TYR A 41 -6.19 -2.42 14.13
C TYR A 41 -6.31 -3.91 13.80
N SER A 42 -6.02 -4.80 14.76
CA SER A 42 -6.06 -6.25 14.52
C SER A 42 -7.46 -6.75 14.19
N ASP A 43 -8.48 -6.23 14.88
CA ASP A 43 -9.89 -6.58 14.65
C ASP A 43 -10.39 -6.03 13.33
N PHE A 44 -10.03 -4.79 13.01
CA PHE A 44 -10.35 -4.16 11.74
C PHE A 44 -9.72 -4.91 10.57
N TYR A 45 -8.44 -5.28 10.67
CA TYR A 45 -7.73 -6.04 9.65
C TYR A 45 -8.39 -7.39 9.38
N LYS A 46 -8.74 -8.15 10.43
CA LYS A 46 -9.41 -9.45 10.31
C LYS A 46 -10.81 -9.33 9.70
N ASN A 47 -11.59 -8.36 10.14
CA ASN A 47 -13.01 -8.26 9.78
C ASN A 47 -13.26 -7.56 8.44
N THR A 48 -12.42 -6.59 8.05
CA THR A 48 -12.71 -5.71 6.92
C THR A 48 -11.89 -6.06 5.67
N GLN A 49 -10.62 -6.36 5.81
CA GLN A 49 -9.79 -6.72 4.65
C GLN A 49 -10.01 -8.15 4.16
N GLN A 50 -10.54 -9.03 5.00
CA GLN A 50 -10.76 -10.45 4.66
C GLN A 50 -12.14 -10.75 4.09
N SER A 51 -13.08 -9.79 4.10
CA SER A 51 -14.48 -10.01 3.68
C SER A 51 -14.96 -9.02 2.63
N GLY A 52 -15.89 -9.45 1.79
CA GLY A 52 -16.74 -8.61 0.95
C GLY A 52 -16.05 -7.79 -0.13
N ILE A 53 -16.42 -6.50 -0.20
CA ILE A 53 -16.01 -5.56 -1.26
C ILE A 53 -14.49 -5.33 -1.27
N GLY A 54 -13.83 -5.25 -0.11
CA GLY A 54 -12.38 -5.05 -0.02
C GLY A 54 -11.59 -6.15 -0.73
N LYS A 55 -11.98 -7.41 -0.56
CA LYS A 55 -11.36 -8.55 -1.26
C LYS A 55 -11.52 -8.44 -2.78
N MET A 56 -12.69 -8.03 -3.26
CA MET A 56 -12.94 -7.86 -4.69
C MET A 56 -12.12 -6.70 -5.28
N VAL A 57 -12.04 -5.58 -4.58
CA VAL A 57 -11.29 -4.39 -5.00
C VAL A 57 -9.80 -4.71 -5.12
N ASN A 58 -9.22 -5.31 -4.08
CA ASN A 58 -7.80 -5.68 -4.09
C ASN A 58 -7.48 -6.67 -5.21
N ARG A 59 -8.39 -7.62 -5.48
CA ARG A 59 -8.23 -8.59 -6.58
C ARG A 59 -8.06 -7.89 -7.93
N MET A 60 -8.74 -6.77 -8.17
CA MET A 60 -8.62 -6.02 -9.44
C MET A 60 -7.20 -5.48 -9.64
N ALA A 61 -6.51 -5.06 -8.57
CA ALA A 61 -5.14 -4.58 -8.65
C ALA A 61 -4.16 -5.72 -8.96
N TYR A 62 -4.37 -6.89 -8.37
CA TYR A 62 -3.43 -8.03 -8.49
C TYR A 62 -3.27 -8.56 -9.92
N HIS A 63 -4.23 -8.35 -10.82
CA HIS A 63 -4.11 -8.74 -12.22
C HIS A 63 -2.95 -8.05 -12.96
N VAL A 64 -2.34 -7.00 -12.41
CA VAL A 64 -1.13 -6.40 -12.98
C VAL A 64 0.04 -7.39 -12.98
N ILE A 65 0.07 -8.33 -12.04
CA ILE A 65 1.08 -9.38 -11.92
C ILE A 65 1.12 -10.30 -13.16
N GLU A 66 0.00 -10.54 -13.82
CA GLU A 66 -0.07 -11.36 -15.04
C GLU A 66 0.72 -10.77 -16.24
N ARG A 67 1.08 -9.48 -16.14
CA ARG A 67 1.86 -8.75 -17.13
C ARG A 67 3.37 -8.86 -16.93
N ILE A 68 3.79 -9.50 -15.84
CA ILE A 68 5.18 -9.57 -15.41
C ILE A 68 5.69 -10.99 -15.63
N ASP A 69 6.87 -11.11 -16.21
CA ASP A 69 7.61 -12.37 -16.23
C ASP A 69 8.53 -12.42 -15.00
N PHE A 70 8.26 -13.38 -14.13
CA PHE A 70 9.01 -13.61 -12.89
C PHE A 70 10.12 -14.66 -13.07
N GLY A 71 10.14 -15.36 -14.20
CA GLY A 71 11.14 -16.40 -14.48
C GLY A 71 12.56 -15.88 -14.30
N GLU A 72 13.38 -16.59 -13.53
CA GLU A 72 14.78 -16.27 -13.25
C GLU A 72 15.04 -14.86 -12.65
N LYS A 73 14.00 -14.26 -12.01
CA LYS A 73 14.09 -12.94 -11.40
C LYS A 73 14.30 -13.01 -9.89
N GLN A 74 15.00 -12.01 -9.37
CA GLN A 74 15.11 -11.72 -7.94
C GLN A 74 14.04 -10.68 -7.56
N ILE A 75 13.16 -11.04 -6.66
CA ILE A 75 11.98 -10.25 -6.28
C ILE A 75 12.13 -9.79 -4.83
N LEU A 76 11.78 -8.54 -4.59
CA LEU A 76 11.48 -8.04 -3.24
C LEU A 76 10.02 -7.63 -3.18
N GLU A 77 9.31 -8.02 -2.14
CA GLU A 77 8.01 -7.46 -1.80
C GLU A 77 8.09 -6.68 -0.48
N VAL A 78 7.71 -5.41 -0.54
CA VAL A 78 7.71 -4.49 0.61
C VAL A 78 6.29 -4.38 1.16
N GLY A 79 6.11 -4.68 2.44
CA GLY A 79 4.82 -4.69 3.09
C GLY A 79 3.87 -5.76 2.53
N PRO A 80 4.26 -7.06 2.52
CA PRO A 80 3.54 -8.11 1.81
C PRO A 80 2.11 -8.32 2.32
N GLY A 81 1.84 -8.00 3.58
CA GLY A 81 0.58 -8.33 4.20
C GLY A 81 0.26 -9.82 4.09
N ILE A 82 -0.96 -10.17 3.76
CA ILE A 82 -1.33 -11.53 3.32
C ILE A 82 -1.21 -11.57 1.81
N ILE A 83 -0.24 -12.29 1.27
CA ILE A 83 0.04 -12.35 -0.16
C ILE A 83 -1.14 -13.05 -0.87
N ARG A 84 -1.82 -12.33 -1.76
CA ARG A 84 -2.99 -12.86 -2.49
C ARG A 84 -2.78 -12.92 -4.00
N HIS A 85 -1.69 -12.38 -4.49
CA HIS A 85 -1.38 -12.30 -5.92
C HIS A 85 -0.56 -13.49 -6.43
N LEU A 86 -0.11 -14.42 -5.58
CA LEU A 86 0.67 -15.59 -5.99
C LEU A 86 0.00 -16.41 -7.09
N GLN A 87 -1.33 -16.51 -7.08
CA GLN A 87 -2.10 -17.21 -8.10
C GLN A 87 -1.96 -16.61 -9.52
N TYR A 88 -1.48 -15.39 -9.65
CA TYR A 88 -1.27 -14.70 -10.92
C TYR A 88 0.17 -14.79 -11.43
N ILE A 89 1.10 -15.34 -10.62
CA ILE A 89 2.49 -15.56 -11.02
C ILE A 89 2.53 -16.78 -11.95
N LYS A 90 2.95 -16.56 -13.19
CA LYS A 90 3.02 -17.63 -14.22
C LYS A 90 4.31 -18.44 -14.10
N ASN A 91 5.45 -17.75 -13.99
CA ASN A 91 6.77 -18.35 -13.89
C ASN A 91 7.35 -18.05 -12.50
N LYS A 92 7.83 -19.08 -11.79
CA LYS A 92 8.37 -18.88 -10.45
C LYS A 92 9.69 -18.11 -10.48
N PRO A 93 9.89 -17.12 -9.57
CA PRO A 93 11.16 -16.43 -9.44
C PRO A 93 12.25 -17.35 -8.89
N VAL A 94 13.50 -16.99 -9.14
CA VAL A 94 14.66 -17.69 -8.54
C VAL A 94 14.74 -17.42 -7.05
N LYS A 95 14.44 -16.17 -6.65
CA LYS A 95 14.50 -15.73 -5.27
C LYS A 95 13.38 -14.74 -5.00
N TYR A 96 12.73 -14.89 -3.85
CA TYR A 96 11.71 -13.96 -3.37
C TYR A 96 12.10 -13.48 -1.96
N ALA A 97 12.33 -12.20 -1.79
CA ALA A 97 12.53 -11.60 -0.48
C ALA A 97 11.26 -10.86 -0.06
N ILE A 98 10.93 -10.89 1.22
CA ILE A 98 9.85 -10.11 1.81
C ILE A 98 10.38 -9.29 2.98
N CYS A 99 9.94 -8.05 3.11
CA CYS A 99 10.27 -7.22 4.26
C CYS A 99 9.04 -6.48 4.80
N ASP A 100 8.95 -6.40 6.13
CA ASP A 100 7.88 -5.72 6.85
C ASP A 100 8.37 -5.33 8.25
N ILE A 101 7.70 -4.39 8.90
CA ILE A 101 7.91 -4.03 10.31
C ILE A 101 7.14 -4.96 11.27
N ASN A 102 6.29 -5.84 10.75
CA ASN A 102 5.41 -6.73 11.52
C ASN A 102 5.81 -8.21 11.30
N GLU A 103 6.45 -8.78 12.31
CA GLU A 103 6.90 -10.17 12.30
C GLU A 103 5.77 -11.19 12.07
N TYR A 104 4.60 -10.95 12.65
CA TYR A 104 3.44 -11.84 12.46
C TYR A 104 3.00 -11.92 10.99
N VAL A 105 3.02 -10.79 10.29
CA VAL A 105 2.71 -10.71 8.87
C VAL A 105 3.77 -11.43 8.03
N LEU A 106 5.06 -11.22 8.34
CA LEU A 106 6.16 -11.92 7.66
C LEU A 106 6.03 -13.44 7.76
N ASN A 107 5.73 -13.94 8.95
CA ASN A 107 5.56 -15.39 9.19
C ASN A 107 4.40 -15.98 8.35
N ILE A 108 3.29 -15.26 8.21
CA ILE A 108 2.18 -15.70 7.35
C ILE A 108 2.61 -15.71 5.88
N SER A 109 3.24 -14.63 5.42
CA SER A 109 3.66 -14.48 4.03
C SER A 109 4.73 -15.50 3.64
N GLU A 110 5.70 -15.75 4.52
CA GLU A 110 6.70 -16.80 4.33
C GLU A 110 6.04 -18.18 4.15
N LYS A 111 5.10 -18.53 5.03
CA LYS A 111 4.36 -19.80 4.92
C LYS A 111 3.61 -19.91 3.60
N GLN A 112 3.03 -18.82 3.10
CA GLN A 112 2.34 -18.80 1.81
C GLN A 112 3.31 -19.06 0.65
N LEU A 113 4.48 -18.38 0.64
CA LEU A 113 5.52 -18.55 -0.39
C LEU A 113 6.09 -19.97 -0.37
N ARG A 114 6.41 -20.52 0.81
CA ARG A 114 6.86 -21.91 0.98
C ARG A 114 5.81 -22.92 0.47
N THR A 115 4.53 -22.69 0.78
CA THR A 115 3.44 -23.54 0.29
C THR A 115 3.32 -23.50 -1.24
N ALA A 116 3.59 -22.35 -1.85
CA ALA A 116 3.68 -22.17 -3.30
C ALA A 116 4.99 -22.72 -3.91
N GLN A 117 5.89 -23.26 -3.08
CA GLN A 117 7.22 -23.74 -3.48
C GLN A 117 8.07 -22.62 -4.13
N ILE A 118 8.03 -21.43 -3.57
CA ILE A 118 8.85 -20.29 -3.96
C ILE A 118 9.90 -20.08 -2.86
N PRO A 119 11.22 -20.18 -3.18
CA PRO A 119 12.27 -19.87 -2.22
C PRO A 119 12.14 -18.44 -1.71
N CYS A 120 12.11 -18.27 -0.38
CA CYS A 120 11.96 -16.92 0.17
C CYS A 120 12.88 -16.67 1.36
N ASP A 121 13.34 -15.40 1.46
CA ASP A 121 14.02 -14.84 2.61
C ASP A 121 13.13 -13.78 3.27
N THR A 122 13.18 -13.69 4.58
CA THR A 122 12.37 -12.73 5.36
C THR A 122 13.26 -11.72 6.07
N PHE A 123 12.85 -10.45 6.07
CA PHE A 123 13.59 -9.34 6.67
C PHE A 123 12.63 -8.51 7.53
N LEU A 124 12.81 -8.60 8.85
CA LEU A 124 12.11 -7.72 9.78
C LEU A 124 12.79 -6.35 9.81
N LEU A 125 12.05 -5.30 9.46
CA LEU A 125 12.55 -3.92 9.48
C LEU A 125 12.27 -3.29 10.85
N ALA A 126 13.23 -2.51 11.35
CA ALA A 126 12.97 -1.65 12.49
C ALA A 126 12.08 -0.47 12.06
N ARG A 127 11.08 -0.14 12.89
CA ARG A 127 10.11 0.92 12.56
C ARG A 127 10.79 2.28 12.36
N GLU A 128 11.81 2.58 13.15
CA GLU A 128 12.55 3.85 13.15
C GLU A 128 13.41 4.04 11.90
N SER A 129 13.87 2.95 11.31
CA SER A 129 14.73 2.92 10.12
C SER A 129 14.08 2.19 8.93
N SER A 130 12.77 2.09 8.93
CA SER A 130 12.04 1.32 7.90
C SER A 130 12.17 1.87 6.48
N SER A 131 12.61 3.12 6.33
CA SER A 131 12.93 3.70 5.01
C SER A 131 14.29 3.28 4.45
N GLU A 132 15.17 2.70 5.27
CA GLU A 132 16.44 2.16 4.84
C GLU A 132 16.30 0.66 4.61
N LEU A 133 16.40 0.23 3.36
CA LEU A 133 16.26 -1.18 3.02
C LEU A 133 17.62 -1.90 3.13
N PRO A 134 17.72 -3.02 3.87
CA PRO A 134 18.97 -3.70 4.16
C PRO A 134 19.48 -4.53 2.97
N PHE A 135 19.48 -3.95 1.77
CA PHE A 135 19.87 -4.62 0.54
C PHE A 135 20.92 -3.80 -0.20
N ALA A 136 21.81 -4.48 -0.93
CA ALA A 136 22.78 -3.83 -1.80
C ALA A 136 22.10 -3.12 -2.98
N ASP A 137 22.81 -2.17 -3.58
CA ASP A 137 22.38 -1.51 -4.80
C ASP A 137 22.14 -2.54 -5.91
N GLU A 138 21.16 -2.27 -6.78
CA GLU A 138 20.87 -3.09 -7.96
C GLU A 138 20.71 -4.60 -7.68
N SER A 139 20.13 -4.96 -6.50
CA SER A 139 19.96 -6.37 -6.08
C SER A 139 18.74 -7.04 -6.69
N PHE A 140 17.70 -6.28 -7.03
CA PHE A 140 16.41 -6.85 -7.44
C PHE A 140 16.04 -6.47 -8.86
N ASP A 141 15.45 -7.43 -9.57
CA ASP A 141 14.87 -7.21 -10.89
C ASP A 141 13.46 -6.59 -10.77
N ILE A 142 12.73 -6.96 -9.72
CA ILE A 142 11.35 -6.51 -9.47
C ILE A 142 11.17 -6.19 -7.99
N VAL A 143 10.58 -5.03 -7.70
CA VAL A 143 10.03 -4.71 -6.38
C VAL A 143 8.52 -4.70 -6.48
N ILE A 144 7.84 -5.38 -5.56
CA ILE A 144 6.38 -5.45 -5.45
C ILE A 144 5.93 -4.66 -4.23
N SER A 145 4.85 -3.89 -4.38
CA SER A 145 4.23 -3.13 -3.28
C SER A 145 2.72 -3.03 -3.53
N PHE A 146 1.93 -3.76 -2.74
CA PHE A 146 0.47 -3.67 -2.77
C PHE A 146 -0.06 -3.14 -1.45
N ASN A 147 -0.82 -2.05 -1.52
CA ASN A 147 -1.45 -1.41 -0.36
C ASN A 147 -0.46 -1.15 0.79
N SER A 148 0.72 -0.63 0.45
CA SER A 148 1.75 -0.25 1.42
C SER A 148 2.26 1.18 1.23
N LEU A 149 2.29 1.72 0.01
CA LEU A 149 2.81 3.07 -0.25
C LEU A 149 1.99 4.18 0.42
N GLU A 150 0.72 3.95 0.68
CA GLU A 150 -0.16 4.87 1.41
C GLU A 150 0.26 5.07 2.87
N HIS A 151 0.97 4.10 3.47
CA HIS A 151 1.45 4.12 4.86
C HIS A 151 2.86 4.69 5.02
N LEU A 152 3.67 4.74 3.94
CA LEU A 152 5.09 5.06 4.01
C LEU A 152 5.34 6.57 4.08
N TYR A 153 5.92 7.05 5.17
CA TYR A 153 6.19 8.48 5.36
C TYR A 153 7.59 8.74 5.94
N PRO A 154 8.38 9.65 5.34
CA PRO A 154 8.16 10.37 4.08
C PRO A 154 8.29 9.44 2.86
N LEU A 155 7.35 9.51 1.92
CA LEU A 155 7.30 8.61 0.76
C LEU A 155 8.54 8.70 -0.13
N ASP A 156 9.09 9.90 -0.32
CA ASP A 156 10.29 10.09 -1.18
C ASP A 156 11.47 9.22 -0.73
N ASN A 157 11.71 9.07 0.58
CA ASN A 157 12.80 8.25 1.11
C ASN A 157 12.66 6.80 0.67
N TYR A 158 11.45 6.23 0.78
CA TYR A 158 11.18 4.86 0.35
C TYR A 158 11.31 4.67 -1.17
N LEU A 159 10.92 5.68 -1.96
CA LEU A 159 11.05 5.61 -3.41
C LEU A 159 12.53 5.74 -3.86
N ILE A 160 13.33 6.54 -3.18
CA ILE A 160 14.79 6.64 -3.40
C ILE A 160 15.44 5.29 -3.09
N GLU A 161 15.14 4.68 -1.94
CA GLU A 161 15.66 3.36 -1.58
C GLU A 161 15.18 2.26 -2.53
N THR A 162 13.91 2.26 -2.89
CA THR A 162 13.37 1.34 -3.90
C THR A 162 14.12 1.47 -5.22
N LYS A 163 14.43 2.70 -5.63
CA LYS A 163 15.21 2.95 -6.84
C LYS A 163 16.65 2.46 -6.71
N ARG A 164 17.30 2.66 -5.56
CA ARG A 164 18.67 2.21 -5.29
C ARG A 164 18.82 0.70 -5.42
N ILE A 165 17.89 -0.06 -4.83
CA ILE A 165 17.95 -1.52 -4.81
C ILE A 165 17.48 -2.18 -6.11
N LEU A 166 16.71 -1.47 -6.96
CA LEU A 166 16.30 -1.96 -8.26
C LEU A 166 17.45 -1.87 -9.27
N LYS A 167 17.68 -2.93 -10.02
CA LYS A 167 18.57 -2.93 -11.19
C LYS A 167 18.10 -1.91 -12.22
N LYS A 168 19.04 -1.43 -13.06
CA LYS A 168 18.66 -0.65 -14.24
C LYS A 168 17.72 -1.46 -15.14
N GLY A 169 16.62 -0.85 -15.57
CA GLY A 169 15.55 -1.54 -16.29
C GLY A 169 14.63 -2.41 -15.41
N GLY A 170 14.91 -2.52 -14.10
CA GLY A 170 14.09 -3.21 -13.13
C GLY A 170 12.71 -2.55 -12.98
N GLN A 171 11.76 -3.27 -12.39
CA GLN A 171 10.35 -2.86 -12.33
C GLN A 171 9.86 -2.72 -10.90
N LEU A 172 9.20 -1.59 -10.61
CA LEU A 172 8.34 -1.43 -9.45
C LEU A 172 6.90 -1.72 -9.87
N VAL A 173 6.29 -2.74 -9.28
CA VAL A 173 4.96 -3.25 -9.61
C VAL A 173 4.07 -3.21 -8.39
N GLY A 174 2.83 -2.79 -8.54
CA GLY A 174 1.96 -2.78 -7.38
C GLY A 174 0.57 -2.23 -7.61
N GLY A 175 -0.07 -1.93 -6.50
CA GLY A 175 -1.39 -1.31 -6.46
C GLY A 175 -1.60 -0.53 -5.18
N ILE A 176 -2.35 0.55 -5.28
CA ILE A 176 -2.71 1.43 -4.18
C ILE A 176 -4.21 1.69 -4.15
N PRO A 177 -4.84 1.87 -2.99
CA PRO A 177 -6.22 2.33 -2.91
C PRO A 177 -6.33 3.74 -3.49
N CYS A 178 -7.43 4.05 -4.17
CA CYS A 178 -7.71 5.40 -4.68
C CYS A 178 -8.14 6.36 -3.55
N GLU A 179 -7.39 6.36 -2.47
CA GLU A 179 -7.61 7.25 -1.33
C GLU A 179 -7.32 8.70 -1.68
N GLY A 180 -8.05 9.62 -1.04
CA GLY A 180 -8.16 11.00 -1.47
C GLY A 180 -9.29 11.21 -2.49
N GLY A 181 -9.79 10.16 -3.13
CA GLY A 181 -10.91 10.19 -4.06
C GLY A 181 -12.29 10.17 -3.38
N LEU A 182 -13.31 10.67 -4.09
CA LEU A 182 -14.66 10.85 -3.56
C LEU A 182 -15.34 9.51 -3.22
N ALA A 183 -15.29 8.53 -4.11
CA ALA A 183 -15.96 7.24 -3.93
C ALA A 183 -15.40 6.48 -2.71
N TRP A 184 -14.08 6.44 -2.58
CA TRP A 184 -13.40 5.82 -1.44
C TRP A 184 -13.67 6.57 -0.13
N GLY A 185 -13.62 7.92 -0.17
CA GLY A 185 -13.92 8.77 0.99
C GLY A 185 -15.35 8.62 1.50
N LEU A 186 -16.35 8.58 0.61
CA LEU A 186 -17.73 8.31 0.97
C LEU A 186 -17.93 6.91 1.55
N GLY A 187 -17.31 5.90 0.94
CA GLY A 187 -17.32 4.53 1.44
C GLY A 187 -16.80 4.47 2.87
N ARG A 188 -15.61 5.03 3.13
CA ARG A 188 -15.00 5.12 4.46
C ARG A 188 -15.91 5.87 5.46
N PHE A 189 -16.41 7.01 5.06
CA PHE A 189 -17.24 7.87 5.92
C PHE A 189 -18.52 7.17 6.39
N LEU A 190 -19.18 6.44 5.48
CA LEU A 190 -20.43 5.75 5.77
C LEU A 190 -20.26 4.41 6.49
N THR A 191 -19.11 3.75 6.35
CA THR A 191 -18.86 2.39 6.88
C THR A 191 -17.80 2.39 7.97
N THR A 192 -16.53 2.43 7.61
CA THR A 192 -15.38 2.24 8.50
C THR A 192 -15.34 3.25 9.64
N ARG A 193 -15.55 4.52 9.33
CA ARG A 193 -15.58 5.60 10.33
C ARG A 193 -16.64 5.35 11.40
N ARG A 194 -17.85 4.97 10.99
CA ARG A 194 -18.96 4.65 11.91
C ARG A 194 -18.68 3.41 12.72
N TYR A 195 -18.15 2.37 12.08
CA TYR A 195 -17.79 1.11 12.74
C TYR A 195 -16.76 1.35 13.85
N VAL A 196 -15.66 2.04 13.51
CA VAL A 196 -14.58 2.31 14.47
C VAL A 196 -15.06 3.19 15.62
N HIS A 197 -15.79 4.25 15.33
CA HIS A 197 -16.35 5.10 16.39
C HIS A 197 -17.30 4.33 17.32
N LYS A 198 -18.20 3.53 16.76
CA LYS A 198 -19.18 2.75 17.54
C LYS A 198 -18.55 1.69 18.43
N ASN A 199 -17.52 0.99 17.93
CA ASN A 199 -16.97 -0.17 18.64
C ASN A 199 -15.80 0.20 19.57
N TYR A 200 -15.08 1.29 19.29
CA TYR A 200 -13.86 1.66 20.04
C TYR A 200 -13.92 3.07 20.64
N GLY A 201 -14.91 3.89 20.28
CA GLY A 201 -15.07 5.26 20.80
C GLY A 201 -14.02 6.26 20.33
N ILE A 202 -13.13 5.89 19.39
CA ILE A 202 -12.00 6.71 18.94
C ILE A 202 -12.35 7.59 17.73
N ASN A 203 -11.62 8.68 17.57
CA ASN A 203 -11.74 9.57 16.42
C ASN A 203 -10.98 9.02 15.20
N TYR A 204 -11.68 8.28 14.34
CA TYR A 204 -11.09 7.68 13.16
C TYR A 204 -10.62 8.68 12.10
N ASP A 205 -11.10 9.93 12.11
CA ASP A 205 -10.64 10.98 11.20
C ASP A 205 -9.20 11.42 11.52
N LYS A 206 -8.79 11.32 12.77
CA LYS A 206 -7.41 11.50 13.22
C LYS A 206 -6.54 10.30 12.83
N ILE A 207 -7.03 9.10 13.13
CA ILE A 207 -6.32 7.85 12.83
C ILE A 207 -6.00 7.72 11.34
N ILE A 208 -6.95 8.02 10.44
CA ILE A 208 -6.71 7.91 8.99
C ILE A 208 -5.67 8.89 8.49
N CYS A 209 -5.50 10.06 9.12
CA CYS A 209 -4.43 11.00 8.76
C CYS A 209 -3.04 10.41 9.04
N TRP A 210 -2.91 9.61 10.08
CA TRP A 210 -1.66 9.01 10.53
C TRP A 210 -1.38 7.66 9.87
N GLU A 211 -2.40 6.81 9.70
CA GLU A 211 -2.25 5.52 9.03
C GLU A 211 -2.01 5.65 7.54
N HIS A 212 -2.67 6.62 6.87
CA HIS A 212 -2.60 6.81 5.43
C HIS A 212 -2.17 8.24 5.08
N PRO A 213 -0.91 8.62 5.35
CA PRO A 213 -0.41 9.97 5.07
C PRO A 213 -0.40 10.31 3.58
N ASN A 214 -0.39 9.33 2.69
CA ASN A 214 -0.27 9.56 1.26
C ASN A 214 -1.57 9.25 0.51
N PHE A 215 -2.11 10.24 -0.20
CA PHE A 215 -3.21 10.03 -1.12
C PHE A 215 -2.72 9.48 -2.47
N ALA A 216 -3.62 8.81 -3.19
CA ALA A 216 -3.28 8.13 -4.44
C ALA A 216 -2.70 9.05 -5.53
N ASP A 217 -3.22 10.27 -5.67
CA ASP A 217 -2.71 11.25 -6.63
C ASP A 217 -1.30 11.71 -6.26
N PHE A 218 -1.02 11.92 -4.98
CA PHE A 218 0.31 12.24 -4.48
C PHE A 218 1.29 11.07 -4.71
N ILE A 219 0.89 9.83 -4.42
CA ILE A 219 1.72 8.65 -4.67
C ILE A 219 2.06 8.53 -6.16
N ILE A 220 1.08 8.68 -7.06
CA ILE A 220 1.28 8.61 -8.50
C ILE A 220 2.23 9.73 -8.98
N ASP A 221 2.07 10.97 -8.51
CA ASP A 221 2.96 12.09 -8.85
C ASP A 221 4.41 11.79 -8.40
N LYS A 222 4.61 11.21 -7.21
CA LYS A 222 5.92 10.81 -6.71
C LYS A 222 6.53 9.65 -7.51
N LEU A 223 5.73 8.64 -7.83
CA LEU A 223 6.17 7.54 -8.70
C LEU A 223 6.61 8.06 -10.08
N ASP A 224 5.87 9.00 -10.69
CA ASP A 224 6.23 9.63 -11.97
C ASP A 224 7.52 10.46 -11.89
N THR A 225 7.83 11.01 -10.70
CA THR A 225 9.06 11.78 -10.46
C THR A 225 10.29 10.87 -10.40
N HIS A 226 10.19 9.73 -9.71
CA HIS A 226 11.34 8.84 -9.46
C HIS A 226 11.55 7.79 -10.54
N PHE A 227 10.49 7.39 -11.26
CA PHE A 227 10.49 6.25 -12.19
C PHE A 227 9.83 6.62 -13.53
N GLN A 228 10.01 5.75 -14.53
CA GLN A 228 9.29 5.85 -15.80
C GLN A 228 8.02 5.01 -15.76
N ARG A 229 6.86 5.64 -15.92
CA ARG A 229 5.58 4.93 -16.00
C ARG A 229 5.52 4.06 -17.25
N LYS A 230 5.30 2.75 -17.07
CA LYS A 230 5.03 1.77 -18.12
C LYS A 230 3.54 1.44 -18.20
N TYR A 231 2.87 1.37 -17.06
CA TYR A 231 1.46 1.01 -16.98
C TYR A 231 0.83 1.67 -15.76
N LEU A 232 -0.37 2.18 -15.92
CA LEU A 232 -1.24 2.65 -14.84
C LEU A 232 -2.69 2.40 -15.25
N LYS A 233 -3.44 1.71 -14.40
CA LYS A 233 -4.86 1.46 -14.62
C LYS A 233 -5.66 1.69 -13.35
N LEU A 234 -6.70 2.49 -13.47
CA LEU A 234 -7.68 2.72 -12.41
C LEU A 234 -8.80 1.69 -12.53
N HIS A 235 -9.33 1.23 -11.40
CA HIS A 235 -10.38 0.22 -11.33
C HIS A 235 -11.51 0.66 -10.40
N PRO A 236 -12.78 0.39 -10.72
CA PRO A 236 -13.23 -0.39 -11.89
C PRO A 236 -13.33 0.42 -13.18
N PHE A 237 -13.33 1.75 -13.12
CA PHE A 237 -13.63 2.62 -14.26
C PHE A 237 -12.36 3.28 -14.81
N PHE A 238 -11.60 2.57 -15.66
CA PHE A 238 -10.29 3.02 -16.18
C PHE A 238 -10.32 4.38 -16.92
N PHE A 239 -11.47 4.82 -17.38
CA PHE A 239 -11.69 6.09 -18.10
C PHE A 239 -12.09 7.26 -17.18
N LEU A 240 -12.40 6.98 -15.90
CA LEU A 240 -12.75 8.00 -14.90
C LEU A 240 -11.53 8.36 -14.03
N PRO A 241 -11.51 9.57 -13.44
CA PRO A 241 -10.44 9.96 -12.53
C PRO A 241 -10.44 9.16 -11.22
N ILE A 242 -9.42 9.36 -10.39
CA ILE A 242 -9.26 8.72 -9.06
C ILE A 242 -10.52 8.85 -8.21
N ASP A 243 -11.23 9.97 -8.31
CA ASP A 243 -12.46 10.25 -7.54
C ASP A 243 -13.53 9.16 -7.63
N PHE A 244 -13.63 8.47 -8.75
CA PHE A 244 -14.66 7.45 -9.00
C PHE A 244 -14.11 6.02 -9.01
N ASN A 245 -12.83 5.86 -8.66
CA ASN A 245 -12.17 4.57 -8.64
C ASN A 245 -11.84 4.11 -7.22
N LEU A 246 -11.57 2.81 -7.07
CA LEU A 246 -11.33 2.20 -5.78
C LEU A 246 -9.87 1.76 -5.60
N VAL A 247 -9.21 1.37 -6.70
CA VAL A 247 -7.80 0.96 -6.67
C VAL A 247 -7.11 1.32 -7.98
N ALA A 248 -5.83 1.67 -7.89
CA ALA A 248 -4.93 1.85 -9.02
C ALA A 248 -3.89 0.72 -9.03
N SER A 249 -3.62 0.14 -10.20
CA SER A 249 -2.52 -0.80 -10.41
C SER A 249 -1.51 -0.22 -11.37
N PHE A 250 -0.22 -0.50 -11.13
CA PHE A 250 0.86 0.16 -11.87
C PHE A 250 2.08 -0.72 -12.12
N ILE A 251 2.84 -0.35 -13.16
CA ILE A 251 4.21 -0.82 -13.44
C ILE A 251 5.04 0.41 -13.77
N TYR A 252 6.15 0.58 -13.06
CA TYR A 252 7.14 1.61 -13.28
C TYR A 252 8.51 0.99 -13.55
N LEU A 253 9.34 1.66 -14.34
CA LEU A 253 10.69 1.22 -14.69
C LEU A 253 11.74 2.09 -14.01
N HIS A 254 12.80 1.48 -13.49
CA HIS A 254 14.02 2.18 -13.12
C HIS A 254 14.81 2.49 -14.40
N LYS A 255 14.98 3.76 -14.71
CA LYS A 255 15.84 4.24 -15.83
C LYS A 255 17.30 4.11 -15.47
#